data_a67ddaad5c59f2638bf06f17a6de7488
#
_entry.id   a67ddaad5c59f2638bf06f17a6de7488
#
_cell.length_a   1.000
_cell.length_b   1.000
_cell.length_c   1.000
_cell.angle_alpha   90.00
_cell.angle_beta   90.00
_cell.angle_gamma   90.00
#
_symmetry.space_group_name_H-M   'P 1'
#
loop_
_entity.id
_entity.type
_entity.pdbx_description
1 polymer ?
#
loop_
_entity_poly.entity_id
_entity_poly.type
_entity_poly.pdbx_seq_one_letter_code
_entity_poly.pdbx_strand_id
1 'polypeptide(L)'
;MTFKYSVAGLPFEGEFKVTESKFDINFRDPVQSVFSVKFDLMKSNAGFPLATTAMKQVLDAYRFPEVTFESKSVEFNDEKFSVLGFLKIRNVSKPVNLIVTVLEDYNSESEKIYFSIRARFKRRQFGADGYYPLVRDAIIIQDVLTLNKSRE
;
A
#
# COMPACT_ATOMS: atom_id res chain seq x y z
N MET A 1 7.29 -0.20 -3.51
CA MET A 1 5.83 -0.06 -3.72
C MET A 1 5.54 1.37 -4.11
N THR A 2 4.96 1.54 -5.29
CA THR A 2 4.74 2.86 -5.87
C THR A 2 3.57 3.56 -5.22
N PHE A 3 3.69 4.85 -4.96
CA PHE A 3 2.56 5.68 -4.59
C PHE A 3 2.43 6.87 -5.54
N LYS A 4 1.19 7.31 -5.75
CA LYS A 4 0.86 8.44 -6.61
C LYS A 4 0.25 9.56 -5.79
N TYR A 5 0.63 10.78 -6.12
CA TYR A 5 0.12 11.99 -5.51
C TYR A 5 0.01 13.10 -6.55
N SER A 6 -0.63 14.19 -6.20
CA SER A 6 -0.87 15.29 -7.13
C SER A 6 -0.41 16.62 -6.50
N VAL A 7 0.32 17.40 -7.28
CA VAL A 7 0.77 18.76 -6.90
C VAL A 7 0.26 19.74 -7.95
N ALA A 8 -0.49 20.74 -7.52
CA ALA A 8 -1.10 21.73 -8.41
C ALA A 8 -1.85 21.10 -9.60
N GLY A 9 -2.48 19.95 -9.38
CA GLY A 9 -3.21 19.22 -10.40
C GLY A 9 -2.36 18.32 -11.31
N LEU A 10 -1.03 18.30 -11.12
CA LEU A 10 -0.12 17.46 -11.90
C LEU A 10 0.20 16.16 -11.16
N PRO A 11 0.26 15.03 -11.87
CA PRO A 11 0.56 13.74 -11.24
C PRO A 11 2.05 13.54 -11.00
N PHE A 12 2.37 12.97 -9.85
CA PHE A 12 3.72 12.58 -9.46
C PHE A 12 3.72 11.18 -8.85
N GLU A 13 4.85 10.52 -8.87
CA GLU A 13 5.03 9.20 -8.28
C GLU A 13 6.23 9.17 -7.34
N GLY A 14 6.11 8.38 -6.30
CA GLY A 14 7.20 8.06 -5.40
C GLY A 14 7.27 6.56 -5.12
N GLU A 15 8.24 6.18 -4.31
CA GLU A 15 8.45 4.79 -3.90
C GLU A 15 8.51 4.69 -2.39
N PHE A 16 7.65 3.85 -1.82
CA PHE A 16 7.77 3.41 -0.44
C PHE A 16 8.68 2.19 -0.37
N LYS A 17 9.68 2.26 0.48
CA LYS A 17 10.60 1.14 0.69
C LYS A 17 9.94 0.10 1.59
N VAL A 18 9.56 -1.03 1.03
CA VAL A 18 8.99 -2.15 1.77
C VAL A 18 10.11 -2.84 2.55
N THR A 19 9.94 -3.00 3.84
CA THR A 19 10.88 -3.72 4.71
C THR A 19 10.36 -5.10 5.08
N GLU A 20 9.04 -5.25 5.20
CA GLU A 20 8.41 -6.53 5.44
C GLU A 20 7.09 -6.58 4.68
N SER A 21 6.77 -7.73 4.13
CA SER A 21 5.46 -7.97 3.55
C SER A 21 5.06 -9.41 3.78
N LYS A 22 3.77 -9.60 4.07
CA LYS A 22 3.17 -10.92 4.23
C LYS A 22 1.85 -10.94 3.47
N PHE A 23 1.83 -11.70 2.39
CA PHE A 23 0.63 -11.95 1.61
C PHE A 23 0.36 -13.45 1.67
N ASP A 24 -0.24 -13.88 2.76
CA ASP A 24 -0.56 -15.29 3.01
C ASP A 24 -1.98 -15.56 2.51
N ILE A 25 -2.06 -15.99 1.26
CA ILE A 25 -3.32 -16.18 0.56
C ILE A 25 -3.75 -17.63 0.71
N ASN A 26 -4.94 -17.83 1.27
CA ASN A 26 -5.57 -19.12 1.39
C ASN A 26 -6.58 -19.29 0.25
N PHE A 27 -6.22 -20.06 -0.77
CA PHE A 27 -7.08 -20.25 -1.94
C PHE A 27 -8.27 -21.18 -1.68
N ARG A 28 -8.19 -22.00 -0.66
CA ARG A 28 -9.31 -22.89 -0.27
C ARG A 28 -10.38 -22.13 0.51
N ASP A 29 -9.94 -21.22 1.36
CA ASP A 29 -10.82 -20.37 2.15
C ASP A 29 -10.28 -18.93 2.13
N PRO A 30 -10.58 -18.19 1.05
CA PRO A 30 -9.98 -16.86 0.84
C PRO A 30 -10.17 -15.87 1.97
N VAL A 31 -11.25 -15.98 2.75
CA VAL A 31 -11.50 -15.08 3.88
C VAL A 31 -10.50 -15.28 5.03
N GLN A 32 -9.76 -16.39 5.04
CA GLN A 32 -8.71 -16.64 6.00
C GLN A 32 -7.34 -16.09 5.58
N SER A 33 -7.29 -15.46 4.42
CA SER A 33 -6.04 -14.83 3.96
C SER A 33 -5.62 -13.68 4.86
N VAL A 34 -4.31 -13.45 4.96
CA VAL A 34 -3.73 -12.42 5.81
C VAL A 34 -2.79 -11.57 4.96
N PHE A 35 -2.91 -10.26 5.10
CA PHE A 35 -2.08 -9.30 4.38
C PHE A 35 -1.48 -8.32 5.37
N SER A 36 -0.17 -8.15 5.31
CA SER A 36 0.51 -7.11 6.08
C SER A 36 1.69 -6.55 5.29
N VAL A 37 1.94 -5.27 5.47
CA VAL A 37 3.04 -4.57 4.81
C VAL A 37 3.63 -3.57 5.79
N LYS A 38 4.95 -3.41 5.71
CA LYS A 38 5.69 -2.44 6.49
C LYS A 38 6.62 -1.66 5.58
N PHE A 39 6.58 -0.33 5.67
CA PHE A 39 7.45 0.58 4.91
C PHE A 39 8.38 1.32 5.85
N ASP A 40 9.57 1.65 5.34
CA ASP A 40 10.49 2.58 5.98
C ASP A 40 10.47 3.92 5.23
N LEU A 41 9.91 4.96 5.84
CA LEU A 41 9.79 6.28 5.23
C LEU A 41 11.14 6.96 5.02
N MET A 42 12.12 6.68 5.89
CA MET A 42 13.45 7.29 5.76
C MET A 42 14.19 6.79 4.52
N LYS A 43 13.85 5.60 4.05
CA LYS A 43 14.42 4.99 2.83
C LYS A 43 13.49 5.12 1.63
N SER A 44 12.39 5.81 1.79
CA SER A 44 11.41 6.07 0.73
C SER A 44 11.70 7.40 0.04
N ASN A 45 11.15 7.59 -1.16
CA ASN A 45 11.30 8.82 -1.91
C ASN A 45 9.99 9.24 -2.57
N ALA A 46 9.85 10.52 -2.86
CA ALA A 46 8.68 11.08 -3.51
C ALA A 46 8.96 11.47 -4.98
N GLY A 47 9.96 10.86 -5.60
CA GLY A 47 10.27 11.03 -7.01
C GLY A 47 11.41 12.00 -7.29
N PHE A 48 11.62 13.00 -6.45
CA PHE A 48 12.74 13.94 -6.56
C PHE A 48 13.11 14.50 -5.18
N PRO A 49 14.34 15.03 -5.01
CA PRO A 49 14.86 15.35 -3.67
C PRO A 49 14.03 16.31 -2.85
N LEU A 50 13.54 17.39 -3.46
CA LEU A 50 12.75 18.38 -2.73
C LEU A 50 11.44 17.80 -2.23
N ALA A 51 10.75 17.04 -3.07
CA ALA A 51 9.51 16.37 -2.69
C ALA A 51 9.76 15.28 -1.61
N THR A 52 10.88 14.59 -1.69
CA THR A 52 11.26 13.59 -0.71
C THR A 52 11.46 14.21 0.67
N THR A 53 12.14 15.34 0.74
CA THR A 53 12.31 16.09 1.99
C THR A 53 10.95 16.54 2.54
N ALA A 54 10.09 17.09 1.68
CA ALA A 54 8.75 17.53 2.07
C ALA A 54 7.90 16.34 2.58
N MET A 55 7.95 15.20 1.92
CA MET A 55 7.25 13.99 2.34
C MET A 55 7.67 13.57 3.75
N LYS A 56 8.98 13.53 4.01
CA LYS A 56 9.49 13.13 5.32
C LYS A 56 9.05 14.07 6.42
N GLN A 57 8.93 15.35 6.12
CA GLN A 57 8.41 16.34 7.08
C GLN A 57 6.91 16.16 7.32
N VAL A 58 6.13 16.04 6.25
CA VAL A 58 4.67 15.93 6.33
C VAL A 58 4.25 14.64 7.04
N LEU A 59 4.93 13.53 6.75
CA LEU A 59 4.65 12.24 7.37
C LEU A 59 5.36 12.06 8.71
N ASP A 60 6.13 13.06 9.14
CA ASP A 60 6.89 13.03 10.39
C ASP A 60 7.79 11.79 10.50
N ALA A 61 8.51 11.53 9.42
CA ALA A 61 9.31 10.31 9.27
C ALA A 61 10.45 10.22 10.28
N TYR A 62 10.94 11.35 10.77
CA TYR A 62 12.03 11.39 11.75
C TYR A 62 11.61 10.83 13.11
N ARG A 63 10.35 11.05 13.50
CA ARG A 63 9.79 10.49 14.74
C ARG A 63 9.10 9.17 14.51
N PHE A 64 8.45 9.00 13.34
CA PHE A 64 7.67 7.83 13.01
C PHE A 64 8.07 7.30 11.64
N PRO A 65 9.26 6.66 11.53
CA PRO A 65 9.77 6.22 10.23
C PRO A 65 9.00 5.04 9.64
N GLU A 66 8.24 4.32 10.45
CA GLU A 66 7.60 3.09 10.03
C GLU A 66 6.11 3.31 9.74
N VAL A 67 5.69 2.86 8.56
CA VAL A 67 4.28 2.79 8.16
C VAL A 67 3.90 1.32 8.08
N THR A 68 2.78 0.96 8.69
CA THR A 68 2.31 -0.43 8.72
C THR A 68 0.89 -0.54 8.19
N PHE A 69 0.61 -1.63 7.50
CA PHE A 69 -0.73 -2.04 7.14
C PHE A 69 -0.95 -3.47 7.62
N GLU A 70 -2.05 -3.71 8.32
CA GLU A 70 -2.43 -5.04 8.78
C GLU A 70 -3.89 -5.31 8.46
N SER A 71 -4.16 -6.45 7.82
CA SER A 71 -5.51 -6.84 7.47
C SER A 71 -6.33 -7.18 8.71
N LYS A 72 -7.61 -6.83 8.66
CA LYS A 72 -8.58 -7.16 9.70
C LYS A 72 -9.60 -8.16 9.19
N SER A 73 -10.12 -7.93 7.98
CA SER A 73 -11.09 -8.81 7.36
C SER A 73 -10.89 -8.85 5.86
N VAL A 74 -11.20 -9.96 5.25
CA VAL A 74 -10.99 -10.20 3.84
C VAL A 74 -12.27 -10.74 3.24
N GLU A 75 -12.68 -10.16 2.12
CA GLU A 75 -13.74 -10.67 1.25
C GLU A 75 -13.12 -11.05 -0.10
N PHE A 76 -13.63 -12.09 -0.71
CA PHE A 76 -13.17 -12.53 -2.02
C PHE A 76 -14.34 -12.70 -2.96
N ASN A 77 -14.27 -12.04 -4.11
CA ASN A 77 -15.31 -12.10 -5.13
C ASN A 77 -14.71 -11.75 -6.50
N ASP A 78 -15.03 -12.53 -7.52
CA ASP A 78 -14.59 -12.27 -8.90
C ASP A 78 -13.08 -12.07 -9.03
N GLU A 79 -12.29 -12.95 -8.43
CA GLU A 79 -10.82 -12.91 -8.45
C GLU A 79 -10.22 -11.68 -7.78
N LYS A 80 -10.99 -11.01 -6.94
CA LYS A 80 -10.54 -9.85 -6.15
C LYS A 80 -10.70 -10.10 -4.68
N PHE A 81 -9.64 -9.78 -3.95
CA PHE A 81 -9.70 -9.68 -2.50
C PHE A 81 -9.96 -8.24 -2.13
N SER A 82 -11.00 -8.00 -1.35
CA SER A 82 -11.25 -6.71 -0.72
C SER A 82 -10.80 -6.83 0.73
N VAL A 83 -9.70 -6.19 1.06
CA VAL A 83 -9.05 -6.34 2.35
C VAL A 83 -9.27 -5.07 3.16
N LEU A 84 -10.06 -5.18 4.23
CA LEU A 84 -10.16 -4.11 5.20
C LEU A 84 -9.02 -4.30 6.20
N GLY A 85 -8.21 -3.27 6.37
CA GLY A 85 -7.11 -3.30 7.32
C GLY A 85 -6.91 -1.93 7.97
N PHE A 86 -5.93 -1.86 8.84
CA PHE A 86 -5.54 -0.62 9.50
C PHE A 86 -4.20 -0.16 8.96
N LEU A 87 -4.20 1.04 8.38
CA LEU A 87 -2.99 1.73 7.98
C LEU A 87 -2.57 2.66 9.10
N LYS A 88 -1.32 2.57 9.53
CA LYS A 88 -0.77 3.41 10.59
C LYS A 88 0.32 4.30 10.04
N ILE A 89 0.09 5.60 10.08
CA ILE A 89 1.02 6.65 9.66
C ILE A 89 1.07 7.70 10.77
N ARG A 90 2.25 8.20 11.11
CA ARG A 90 2.43 9.19 12.17
C ARG A 90 1.84 8.74 13.50
N ASN A 91 1.93 7.45 13.77
CA ASN A 91 1.32 6.84 14.96
C ASN A 91 -0.23 6.96 15.02
N VAL A 92 -0.87 7.28 13.89
CA VAL A 92 -2.32 7.35 13.75
C VAL A 92 -2.79 6.18 12.90
N SER A 93 -3.71 5.39 13.43
CA SER A 93 -4.24 4.20 12.76
C SER A 93 -5.64 4.47 12.23
N LYS A 94 -5.88 4.20 10.95
CA LYS A 94 -7.16 4.39 10.28
C LYS A 94 -7.49 3.20 9.39
N PRO A 95 -8.79 2.88 9.23
CA PRO A 95 -9.19 1.81 8.32
C PRO A 95 -8.96 2.22 6.86
N VAL A 96 -8.39 1.31 6.09
CA VAL A 96 -8.14 1.48 4.66
C VAL A 96 -8.45 0.17 3.95
N ASN A 97 -9.05 0.25 2.77
CA ASN A 97 -9.31 -0.91 1.95
C ASN A 97 -8.16 -1.12 0.96
N LEU A 98 -7.64 -2.34 0.94
CA LEU A 98 -6.66 -2.79 -0.04
C LEU A 98 -7.37 -3.73 -1.02
N ILE A 99 -7.28 -3.43 -2.31
CA ILE A 99 -7.81 -4.30 -3.36
C ILE A 99 -6.67 -5.10 -3.95
N VAL A 100 -6.78 -6.41 -3.85
CA VAL A 100 -5.80 -7.35 -4.41
C VAL A 100 -6.49 -8.11 -5.54
N THR A 101 -6.04 -7.91 -6.77
CA THR A 101 -6.63 -8.52 -7.95
C THR A 101 -5.70 -9.58 -8.52
N VAL A 102 -6.22 -10.79 -8.68
CA VAL A 102 -5.50 -11.86 -9.36
C VAL A 102 -5.45 -11.51 -10.84
N LEU A 103 -4.25 -11.36 -11.38
CA LEU A 103 -4.06 -11.05 -12.78
C LEU A 103 -4.21 -12.30 -13.64
N GLU A 104 -4.50 -12.10 -14.91
CA GLU A 104 -4.60 -13.18 -15.87
C GLU A 104 -3.36 -14.07 -15.87
N ASP A 105 -3.50 -15.23 -16.47
CA ASP A 105 -2.47 -16.25 -16.58
C ASP A 105 -2.24 -17.02 -15.29
N TYR A 106 -3.28 -17.16 -14.53
CA TYR A 106 -3.32 -18.23 -13.59
C TYR A 106 -3.31 -19.54 -14.37
N ASN A 107 -2.17 -19.83 -15.00
CA ASN A 107 -1.96 -21.08 -15.67
C ASN A 107 -1.64 -22.12 -14.61
N SER A 108 -2.35 -23.25 -14.64
CA SER A 108 -2.11 -24.34 -13.70
C SER A 108 -0.66 -24.87 -13.76
N GLU A 109 0.03 -24.65 -14.86
CA GLU A 109 1.43 -25.04 -15.05
C GLU A 109 2.43 -24.03 -14.48
N SER A 110 1.99 -22.80 -14.23
CA SER A 110 2.86 -21.77 -13.66
C SER A 110 2.96 -21.94 -12.15
N GLU A 111 4.17 -21.85 -11.62
CA GLU A 111 4.40 -21.85 -10.18
C GLU A 111 4.23 -20.47 -9.56
N LYS A 112 4.02 -19.44 -10.40
CA LYS A 112 3.89 -18.07 -9.95
C LYS A 112 2.51 -17.53 -10.22
N ILE A 113 2.04 -16.69 -9.30
CA ILE A 113 0.78 -15.97 -9.43
C ILE A 113 1.10 -14.48 -9.35
N TYR A 114 0.50 -13.72 -10.25
CA TYR A 114 0.67 -12.28 -10.31
C TYR A 114 -0.56 -11.59 -9.73
N PHE A 115 -0.34 -10.61 -8.89
CA PHE A 115 -1.40 -9.82 -8.27
C PHE A 115 -1.14 -8.35 -8.49
N SER A 116 -2.18 -7.59 -8.78
CA SER A 116 -2.10 -6.13 -8.61
C SER A 116 -2.67 -5.78 -7.25
N ILE A 117 -2.05 -4.82 -6.59
CA ILE A 117 -2.56 -4.25 -5.35
C ILE A 117 -2.83 -2.78 -5.54
N ARG A 118 -3.89 -2.30 -4.89
CA ARG A 118 -4.24 -0.88 -4.93
C ARG A 118 -4.92 -0.49 -3.63
N ALA A 119 -4.47 0.61 -3.05
CA ALA A 119 -5.11 1.23 -1.89
C ALA A 119 -5.15 2.73 -2.09
N ARG A 120 -6.21 3.37 -1.62
CA ARG A 120 -6.35 4.82 -1.63
C ARG A 120 -6.64 5.29 -0.22
N PHE A 121 -5.92 6.30 0.22
CA PHE A 121 -6.19 6.90 1.51
C PHE A 121 -6.03 8.42 1.44
N LYS A 122 -6.56 9.11 2.43
CA LYS A 122 -6.44 10.56 2.58
C LYS A 122 -5.41 10.86 3.66
N ARG A 123 -4.30 11.48 3.27
CA ARG A 123 -3.18 11.74 4.18
C ARG A 123 -3.57 12.63 5.38
N ARG A 124 -4.53 13.53 5.19
CA ARG A 124 -4.97 14.42 6.26
C ARG A 124 -5.70 13.71 7.38
N GLN A 125 -6.27 12.53 7.13
CA GLN A 125 -6.86 11.71 8.18
C GLN A 125 -5.82 11.22 9.19
N PHE A 126 -4.55 11.22 8.80
CA PHE A 126 -3.42 10.84 9.66
C PHE A 126 -2.72 12.07 10.25
N GLY A 127 -3.28 13.25 10.08
CA GLY A 127 -2.67 14.51 10.52
C GLY A 127 -1.56 15.00 9.60
N ALA A 128 -1.39 14.41 8.44
CA ALA A 128 -0.36 14.79 7.47
C ALA A 128 -0.88 15.93 6.58
N ASP A 129 -1.00 17.14 7.14
CA ASP A 129 -1.69 18.27 6.54
C ASP A 129 -0.81 19.19 5.70
N GLY A 130 0.51 19.08 5.79
CA GLY A 130 1.45 19.98 5.13
C GLY A 130 1.19 20.10 3.63
N TYR A 131 1.38 21.30 3.11
CA TYR A 131 1.24 21.64 1.68
C TYR A 131 -0.17 21.50 1.10
N TYR A 132 -1.18 21.26 1.93
CA TYR A 132 -2.57 21.26 1.48
C TYR A 132 -3.05 22.72 1.27
N PRO A 133 -3.79 23.05 0.20
CA PRO A 133 -4.30 22.16 -0.85
C PRO A 133 -3.41 22.02 -2.09
N LEU A 134 -2.20 22.56 -2.09
CA LEU A 134 -1.28 22.45 -3.22
C LEU A 134 -0.99 20.96 -3.54
N VAL A 135 -0.68 20.18 -2.53
CA VAL A 135 -0.59 18.72 -2.63
C VAL A 135 -1.94 18.15 -2.17
N ARG A 136 -2.59 17.42 -3.06
CA ARG A 136 -3.91 16.86 -2.78
C ARG A 136 -3.86 15.83 -1.66
N ASP A 137 -5.03 15.64 -1.05
CA ASP A 137 -5.22 14.75 0.09
C ASP A 137 -5.10 13.27 -0.28
N ALA A 138 -5.58 12.90 -1.46
CA ALA A 138 -5.62 11.51 -1.89
C ALA A 138 -4.24 10.99 -2.28
N ILE A 139 -3.85 9.87 -1.66
CA ILE A 139 -2.65 9.11 -2.00
C ILE A 139 -3.10 7.74 -2.49
N ILE A 140 -2.54 7.29 -3.60
CA ILE A 140 -2.83 5.98 -4.17
C ILE A 140 -1.57 5.14 -4.11
N ILE A 141 -1.65 4.00 -3.45
CA ILE A 141 -0.59 3.00 -3.44
C ILE A 141 -0.97 1.93 -4.45
N GLN A 142 -0.02 1.55 -5.29
CA GLN A 142 -0.25 0.46 -6.23
C GLN A 142 1.06 -0.26 -6.55
N ASP A 143 0.94 -1.54 -6.85
CA ASP A 143 2.07 -2.37 -7.24
C ASP A 143 1.58 -3.64 -7.90
N VAL A 144 2.51 -4.38 -8.50
CA VAL A 144 2.26 -5.73 -8.99
C VAL A 144 3.18 -6.66 -8.21
N LEU A 145 2.59 -7.69 -7.63
CA LEU A 145 3.30 -8.66 -6.80
C LEU A 145 3.32 -10.01 -7.50
N THR A 146 4.40 -10.74 -7.28
CA THR A 146 4.54 -12.11 -7.73
C THR A 146 4.67 -13.00 -6.51
N LEU A 147 3.82 -14.00 -6.42
CA LEU A 147 3.84 -14.99 -5.34
C LEU A 147 4.03 -16.37 -5.92
N ASN A 148 4.76 -17.20 -5.20
CA ASN A 148 4.87 -18.61 -5.55
C ASN A 148 3.61 -19.33 -5.08
N LYS A 149 3.11 -20.25 -5.91
CA LYS A 149 1.99 -21.11 -5.51
C LYS A 149 2.40 -21.96 -4.33
N SER A 150 1.47 -22.12 -3.37
CA SER A 150 1.63 -23.10 -2.34
C SER A 150 1.58 -24.50 -2.94
N ARG A 151 2.43 -25.39 -2.46
CA ARG A 151 2.54 -26.76 -2.96
C ARG A 151 1.60 -27.73 -2.27
N GLU A 152 0.58 -27.26 -1.67
CA GLU A 152 -0.41 -28.14 -1.05
C GLU A 152 -1.35 -28.77 -2.05
#